data_1e94e0570743018793dd7c78f01166c8
#
_entry.id   1e94e0570743018793dd7c78f01166c8
#
_cell.length_a   1.000
_cell.length_b   1.000
_cell.length_c   1.000
_cell.angle_alpha   90.00
_cell.angle_beta   90.00
_cell.angle_gamma   90.00
#
_symmetry.space_group_name_H-M   'P 1'
#
loop_
_entity.id
_entity.type
_entity.pdbx_description
1 polymer ?
#
loop_
_entity_poly.entity_id
_entity_poly.type
_entity_poly.pdbx_seq_one_letter_code
_entity_poly.pdbx_strand_id
1 'polypeptide(L)'
;MKTFFNFQKMKQRKEKHGDRKTITSNRSSTDSKRRACYTTRERKGKSINMSYVSLLGDSIIDNKVYVHPGEFSVKEHLEDQSGYVFNQLAVDGHTTSDVIEHQLDKVNNKLTTHNVLSIGGNDLLGHLGVLKNNIELTAIEILEQAVVLLAPIKNRYRTIVQNLSQQNPNLLLCTVYEGNLVGDSFYSDVAFASKAMVSMFNDIVFNTGSSFKADVLELRNIFTTPDDYANPIEPSHIGGKKLSKEILEWVNK
;
A
#
# COMPACT_ATOMS: atom_id res chain seq x y z
N MET A 1 -7.15 -8.40 -17.87
CA MET A 1 -6.92 -8.49 -16.41
C MET A 1 -6.03 -9.67 -16.01
N LYS A 2 -6.39 -10.93 -16.32
CA LYS A 2 -5.55 -12.11 -16.00
C LYS A 2 -4.12 -12.08 -16.60
N THR A 3 -3.92 -11.41 -17.72
CA THR A 3 -2.62 -11.36 -18.44
C THR A 3 -1.59 -10.47 -17.73
N PHE A 4 -2.01 -9.37 -17.11
CA PHE A 4 -1.14 -8.43 -16.43
C PHE A 4 -0.61 -9.02 -15.10
N PHE A 5 -1.50 -9.65 -14.33
CA PHE A 5 -1.15 -10.34 -13.07
C PHE A 5 -0.21 -11.54 -13.30
N ASN A 6 -0.37 -12.25 -14.43
CA ASN A 6 0.53 -13.36 -14.78
C ASN A 6 1.93 -12.88 -15.17
N PHE A 7 2.10 -11.67 -15.70
CA PHE A 7 3.39 -11.15 -16.11
C PHE A 7 4.27 -10.75 -14.91
N GLN A 8 3.70 -10.14 -13.89
CA GLN A 8 4.41 -9.86 -12.63
C GLN A 8 4.81 -11.17 -11.92
N LYS A 9 3.89 -12.14 -11.82
CA LYS A 9 4.20 -13.48 -11.26
C LYS A 9 5.24 -14.27 -12.07
N MET A 10 5.29 -14.09 -13.39
CA MET A 10 6.32 -14.75 -14.23
C MET A 10 7.71 -14.12 -14.05
N LYS A 11 7.82 -12.79 -13.86
CA LYS A 11 9.09 -12.11 -13.57
C LYS A 11 9.65 -12.57 -12.21
N GLN A 12 8.82 -12.65 -11.18
CA GLN A 12 9.20 -13.17 -9.86
C GLN A 12 9.61 -14.65 -9.87
N ARG A 13 9.00 -15.50 -10.75
CA ARG A 13 9.38 -16.91 -10.88
C ARG A 13 10.74 -17.12 -11.57
N LYS A 14 11.14 -16.26 -12.50
CA LYS A 14 12.46 -16.37 -13.16
C LYS A 14 13.62 -16.00 -12.25
N GLU A 15 13.45 -15.05 -11.33
CA GLU A 15 14.48 -14.66 -10.36
C GLU A 15 14.63 -15.71 -9.23
N LYS A 16 13.62 -16.50 -8.93
CA LYS A 16 13.68 -17.55 -7.89
C LYS A 16 14.29 -18.88 -8.34
N HIS A 17 14.67 -19.05 -9.62
CA HIS A 17 15.19 -20.31 -10.16
C HIS A 17 16.71 -20.33 -10.47
N GLY A 18 17.45 -19.31 -10.07
CA GLY A 18 18.90 -19.28 -10.12
C GLY A 18 19.50 -19.45 -8.73
N ASP A 19 19.64 -20.66 -8.25
CA ASP A 19 20.62 -21.19 -7.29
C ASP A 19 19.99 -22.25 -6.38
N ARG A 20 19.94 -23.50 -6.89
CA ARG A 20 19.91 -24.68 -6.03
C ARG A 20 21.26 -25.35 -6.09
N LYS A 21 22.15 -25.05 -5.14
CA LYS A 21 23.21 -25.97 -4.74
C LYS A 21 22.80 -26.70 -3.46
N THR A 22 22.69 -27.99 -3.62
CA THR A 22 22.45 -29.03 -2.62
C THR A 22 23.51 -28.99 -1.52
N ILE A 23 23.13 -28.91 -0.26
CA ILE A 23 23.94 -29.38 0.87
C ILE A 23 23.04 -30.22 1.76
N THR A 24 23.47 -31.47 1.94
CA THR A 24 22.82 -32.53 2.75
C THR A 24 23.18 -32.40 4.23
N SER A 25 22.16 -32.65 5.05
CA SER A 25 22.12 -33.26 6.41
C SER A 25 23.04 -32.76 7.53
N ASN A 26 22.44 -32.36 8.67
CA ASN A 26 22.39 -33.21 9.84
C ASN A 26 21.36 -32.73 10.89
N ARG A 27 20.60 -33.68 11.41
CA ARG A 27 19.63 -33.50 12.48
C ARG A 27 20.33 -33.29 13.83
N SER A 28 19.84 -32.35 14.64
CA SER A 28 19.65 -32.62 16.08
C SER A 28 18.48 -31.78 16.61
N SER A 29 17.59 -32.51 17.26
CA SER A 29 16.38 -32.02 17.92
C SER A 29 16.73 -31.24 19.18
N THR A 30 16.13 -30.08 19.39
CA THR A 30 15.63 -29.70 20.72
C THR A 30 14.49 -28.72 20.53
N ASP A 31 13.31 -29.21 20.79
CA ASP A 31 12.07 -28.52 20.96
C ASP A 31 12.17 -27.63 22.22
N SER A 32 12.04 -26.34 22.08
CA SER A 32 11.72 -25.45 23.20
C SER A 32 10.74 -24.39 22.77
N LYS A 33 9.49 -24.61 23.15
CA LYS A 33 8.37 -23.71 23.12
C LYS A 33 8.79 -22.33 23.68
N ARG A 34 9.10 -21.38 22.82
CA ARG A 34 9.13 -19.96 23.23
C ARG A 34 7.70 -19.44 23.21
N ARG A 35 6.99 -19.61 24.32
CA ARG A 35 5.87 -18.72 24.66
C ARG A 35 6.44 -17.34 24.82
N ALA A 36 6.04 -16.42 23.94
CA ALA A 36 6.28 -14.99 24.12
C ALA A 36 5.55 -14.57 25.41
N CYS A 37 6.32 -14.41 26.48
CA CYS A 37 5.86 -13.87 27.73
C CYS A 37 5.86 -12.33 27.54
N TYR A 38 4.70 -11.74 27.28
CA TYR A 38 4.52 -10.31 27.34
C TYR A 38 4.59 -9.88 28.81
N THR A 39 5.79 -9.55 29.27
CA THR A 39 5.95 -8.89 30.55
C THR A 39 5.47 -7.46 30.44
N THR A 40 4.31 -7.19 31.01
CA THR A 40 3.83 -5.86 31.33
C THR A 40 4.82 -5.21 32.29
N ARG A 41 5.62 -4.29 31.77
CA ARG A 41 6.47 -3.44 32.58
C ARG A 41 5.60 -2.31 33.14
N GLU A 42 5.02 -2.55 34.32
CA GLU A 42 4.32 -1.53 35.08
C GLU A 42 5.27 -0.38 35.44
N ARG A 43 5.22 0.68 34.64
CA ARG A 43 5.69 2.01 35.10
C ARG A 43 4.51 2.66 35.82
N LYS A 44 4.72 2.97 37.11
CA LYS A 44 3.77 3.66 37.99
C LYS A 44 3.06 4.82 37.27
N GLY A 45 1.75 4.74 37.11
CA GLY A 45 0.88 5.91 37.10
C GLY A 45 0.38 6.46 35.75
N LYS A 46 0.58 5.78 34.59
CA LYS A 46 -0.17 6.05 33.36
C LYS A 46 -0.56 4.70 32.73
N SER A 47 -1.84 4.44 32.58
CA SER A 47 -2.29 3.39 31.65
C SER A 47 -1.79 3.83 30.28
N ILE A 48 -0.82 3.11 29.74
CA ILE A 48 -0.40 3.31 28.37
C ILE A 48 -1.54 2.69 27.56
N ASN A 49 -2.45 3.53 27.06
CA ASN A 49 -3.37 3.13 26.02
C ASN A 49 -2.51 2.77 24.82
N MET A 50 -2.26 1.49 24.61
CA MET A 50 -1.56 1.03 23.41
C MET A 50 -2.45 1.35 22.22
N SER A 51 -1.97 2.19 21.32
CA SER A 51 -2.67 2.44 20.06
C SER A 51 -2.48 1.23 19.13
N TYR A 52 -3.59 0.76 18.59
CA TYR A 52 -3.63 -0.28 17.56
C TYR A 52 -3.93 0.37 16.23
N VAL A 53 -3.02 0.24 15.28
CA VAL A 53 -3.13 0.83 13.96
C VAL A 53 -3.39 -0.26 12.93
N SER A 54 -4.53 -0.21 12.24
CA SER A 54 -4.79 -1.10 11.11
C SER A 54 -4.26 -0.47 9.81
N LEU A 55 -3.43 -1.22 9.11
CA LEU A 55 -2.83 -0.84 7.83
C LEU A 55 -3.53 -1.59 6.71
N LEU A 56 -4.33 -0.89 5.90
CA LEU A 56 -5.09 -1.45 4.79
C LEU A 56 -4.53 -0.98 3.45
N GLY A 57 -4.65 -1.81 2.43
CA GLY A 57 -4.31 -1.43 1.06
C GLY A 57 -3.52 -2.48 0.30
N ASP A 58 -2.47 -2.02 -0.40
CA ASP A 58 -1.69 -2.78 -1.35
C ASP A 58 -0.18 -2.79 -1.03
N SER A 59 0.65 -2.98 -2.05
CA SER A 59 2.11 -3.06 -1.97
C SER A 59 2.79 -1.78 -1.48
N ILE A 60 2.12 -0.63 -1.50
CA ILE A 60 2.67 0.61 -0.91
C ILE A 60 2.93 0.41 0.58
N ILE A 61 2.09 -0.36 1.26
CA ILE A 61 2.26 -0.75 2.67
C ILE A 61 2.92 -2.13 2.78
N ASP A 62 2.47 -3.12 1.99
CA ASP A 62 3.00 -4.49 2.01
C ASP A 62 4.19 -4.64 1.04
N ASN A 63 5.27 -3.90 1.31
CA ASN A 63 6.43 -3.82 0.42
C ASN A 63 7.59 -4.76 0.80
N LYS A 64 7.39 -5.72 1.72
CA LYS A 64 8.50 -6.57 2.21
C LYS A 64 9.24 -7.34 1.13
N VAL A 65 8.56 -7.74 0.06
CA VAL A 65 9.18 -8.50 -1.04
C VAL A 65 10.02 -7.64 -1.99
N TYR A 66 9.96 -6.32 -1.87
CA TYR A 66 10.65 -5.34 -2.72
C TYR A 66 11.88 -4.72 -2.06
N VAL A 67 12.08 -4.90 -0.74
CA VAL A 67 13.28 -4.44 -0.04
C VAL A 67 14.33 -5.54 0.03
N HIS A 68 15.61 -5.15 0.08
CA HIS A 68 16.71 -6.11 0.14
C HIS A 68 16.77 -6.83 1.49
N PRO A 69 17.41 -8.02 1.55
CA PRO A 69 17.63 -8.73 2.82
C PRO A 69 18.37 -7.84 3.83
N GLY A 70 17.77 -7.67 5.01
CA GLY A 70 18.32 -6.81 6.06
C GLY A 70 17.77 -5.37 6.06
N GLU A 71 17.05 -4.97 5.03
CA GLU A 71 16.33 -3.70 4.99
C GLU A 71 14.90 -3.85 5.55
N PHE A 72 14.37 -2.77 6.08
CA PHE A 72 13.03 -2.71 6.66
C PHE A 72 11.97 -2.37 5.62
N SER A 73 10.87 -3.09 5.68
CA SER A 73 9.60 -2.72 5.03
C SER A 73 8.93 -1.54 5.76
N VAL A 74 7.86 -0.99 5.18
CA VAL A 74 7.04 0.05 5.81
C VAL A 74 6.59 -0.38 7.22
N LYS A 75 6.05 -1.59 7.36
CA LYS A 75 5.61 -2.11 8.67
C LYS A 75 6.76 -2.23 9.67
N GLU A 76 7.90 -2.77 9.25
CA GLU A 76 9.07 -2.93 10.14
C GLU A 76 9.61 -1.58 10.60
N HIS A 77 9.61 -0.55 9.74
CA HIS A 77 9.95 0.82 10.15
C HIS A 77 8.97 1.39 11.19
N LEU A 78 7.67 1.14 11.02
CA LEU A 78 6.64 1.57 11.97
C LEU A 78 6.83 0.89 13.33
N GLU A 79 7.10 -0.41 13.36
CA GLU A 79 7.31 -1.19 14.57
C GLU A 79 8.60 -0.82 15.31
N ASP A 80 9.69 -0.57 14.57
CA ASP A 80 10.99 -0.20 15.13
C ASP A 80 10.99 1.18 15.81
N GLN A 81 10.23 2.13 15.25
CA GLN A 81 10.22 3.52 15.70
C GLN A 81 9.14 3.86 16.73
N SER A 82 8.29 2.89 17.09
CA SER A 82 7.16 3.17 17.98
C SER A 82 6.87 2.03 18.95
N GLY A 83 6.04 2.32 19.96
CA GLY A 83 5.47 1.31 20.87
C GLY A 83 4.06 0.87 20.47
N TYR A 84 3.61 1.17 19.25
CA TYR A 84 2.28 0.84 18.75
C TYR A 84 2.22 -0.59 18.21
N VAL A 85 1.01 -1.13 18.11
CA VAL A 85 0.75 -2.43 17.48
C VAL A 85 0.17 -2.17 16.09
N PHE A 86 0.85 -2.64 15.07
CA PHE A 86 0.41 -2.52 13.67
C PHE A 86 -0.19 -3.83 13.17
N ASN A 87 -1.49 -3.79 12.84
CA ASN A 87 -2.19 -4.88 12.19
C ASN A 87 -2.16 -4.66 10.67
N GLN A 88 -1.23 -5.32 9.98
CA GLN A 88 -1.14 -5.24 8.53
C GLN A 88 -2.20 -6.13 7.89
N LEU A 89 -3.18 -5.50 7.27
CA LEU A 89 -4.21 -6.13 6.43
C LEU A 89 -3.93 -5.91 4.95
N ALA A 90 -3.08 -4.91 4.64
CA ALA A 90 -2.61 -4.64 3.28
C ALA A 90 -1.93 -5.87 2.67
N VAL A 91 -2.18 -6.11 1.39
CA VAL A 91 -1.62 -7.24 0.63
C VAL A 91 -1.16 -6.75 -0.74
N ASP A 92 0.07 -7.10 -1.11
CA ASP A 92 0.64 -6.80 -2.42
C ASP A 92 -0.28 -7.20 -3.57
N GLY A 93 -0.49 -6.29 -4.51
CA GLY A 93 -1.32 -6.50 -5.69
C GLY A 93 -2.83 -6.29 -5.48
N HIS A 94 -3.30 -6.00 -4.26
CA HIS A 94 -4.72 -5.76 -4.00
C HIS A 94 -5.22 -4.48 -4.68
N THR A 95 -6.51 -4.53 -5.07
CA THR A 95 -7.30 -3.43 -5.64
C THR A 95 -8.35 -2.94 -4.63
N THR A 96 -9.09 -1.88 -4.99
CA THR A 96 -10.24 -1.44 -4.18
C THR A 96 -11.30 -2.54 -3.99
N SER A 97 -11.46 -3.46 -4.93
CA SER A 97 -12.36 -4.64 -4.79
C SER A 97 -11.86 -5.57 -3.69
N ASP A 98 -10.56 -5.89 -3.73
CA ASP A 98 -9.95 -6.82 -2.78
C ASP A 98 -9.97 -6.28 -1.34
N VAL A 99 -9.85 -4.96 -1.15
CA VAL A 99 -10.00 -4.35 0.18
C VAL A 99 -11.41 -4.59 0.73
N ILE A 100 -12.45 -4.41 -0.08
CA ILE A 100 -13.83 -4.66 0.32
C ILE A 100 -14.03 -6.15 0.67
N GLU A 101 -13.52 -7.04 -0.16
CA GLU A 101 -13.78 -8.48 -0.07
C GLU A 101 -12.94 -9.18 1.00
N HIS A 102 -11.74 -8.65 1.31
CA HIS A 102 -10.75 -9.41 2.06
C HIS A 102 -10.08 -8.66 3.22
N GLN A 103 -10.30 -7.35 3.38
CA GLN A 103 -9.61 -6.58 4.43
C GLN A 103 -10.58 -5.92 5.43
N LEU A 104 -11.71 -5.38 4.98
CA LEU A 104 -12.62 -4.61 5.85
C LEU A 104 -13.16 -5.42 7.03
N ASP A 105 -13.49 -6.68 6.81
CA ASP A 105 -14.03 -7.60 7.84
C ASP A 105 -12.99 -7.99 8.90
N LYS A 106 -11.70 -7.80 8.60
CA LYS A 106 -10.58 -8.12 9.49
C LYS A 106 -10.15 -6.96 10.39
N VAL A 107 -10.71 -5.77 10.19
CA VAL A 107 -10.46 -4.64 11.09
C VAL A 107 -11.08 -4.93 12.45
N ASN A 108 -10.26 -5.00 13.49
CA ASN A 108 -10.74 -5.24 14.84
C ASN A 108 -11.23 -3.95 15.50
N ASN A 109 -12.51 -3.62 15.30
CA ASN A 109 -13.12 -2.38 15.77
C ASN A 109 -13.06 -2.14 17.29
N LYS A 110 -12.82 -3.18 18.08
CA LYS A 110 -12.67 -3.06 19.55
C LYS A 110 -11.26 -2.63 19.96
N LEU A 111 -10.27 -2.91 19.15
CA LEU A 111 -8.87 -2.64 19.47
C LEU A 111 -8.29 -1.51 18.61
N THR A 112 -8.71 -1.40 17.35
CA THR A 112 -8.18 -0.42 16.39
C THR A 112 -8.49 1.01 16.84
N THR A 113 -7.45 1.79 17.04
CA THR A 113 -7.54 3.22 17.40
C THR A 113 -7.35 4.12 16.18
N HIS A 114 -6.66 3.64 15.14
CA HIS A 114 -6.36 4.37 13.91
C HIS A 114 -6.43 3.43 12.71
N ASN A 115 -6.94 3.95 11.59
CA ASN A 115 -6.91 3.26 10.30
C ASN A 115 -6.05 4.04 9.31
N VAL A 116 -5.17 3.35 8.59
CA VAL A 116 -4.39 3.90 7.45
C VAL A 116 -4.79 3.13 6.20
N LEU A 117 -5.21 3.82 5.15
CA LEU A 117 -5.61 3.25 3.87
C LEU A 117 -4.72 3.78 2.74
N SER A 118 -4.03 2.88 2.05
CA SER A 118 -3.28 3.19 0.82
C SER A 118 -3.67 2.21 -0.27
N ILE A 119 -4.55 2.61 -1.19
CA ILE A 119 -5.12 1.75 -2.23
C ILE A 119 -5.49 2.54 -3.48
N GLY A 120 -5.49 1.88 -4.62
CA GLY A 120 -5.96 2.41 -5.90
C GLY A 120 -4.90 2.39 -7.01
N GLY A 121 -3.62 2.26 -6.67
CA GLY A 121 -2.55 2.15 -7.65
C GLY A 121 -2.77 0.98 -8.62
N ASN A 122 -3.10 -0.20 -8.12
CA ASN A 122 -3.36 -1.39 -8.94
C ASN A 122 -4.64 -1.28 -9.78
N ASP A 123 -5.67 -0.57 -9.29
CA ASP A 123 -6.85 -0.25 -10.09
C ASP A 123 -6.46 0.57 -11.32
N LEU A 124 -5.62 1.61 -11.14
CA LEU A 124 -5.14 2.46 -12.24
C LEU A 124 -4.25 1.70 -13.21
N LEU A 125 -3.28 0.93 -12.70
CA LEU A 125 -2.39 0.10 -13.52
C LEU A 125 -3.16 -0.89 -14.40
N GLY A 126 -4.26 -1.46 -13.90
CA GLY A 126 -5.14 -2.35 -14.67
C GLY A 126 -5.76 -1.68 -15.90
N HIS A 127 -5.88 -0.35 -15.90
CA HIS A 127 -6.49 0.42 -17.00
C HIS A 127 -5.49 1.08 -17.97
N LEU A 128 -4.20 1.15 -17.62
CA LEU A 128 -3.18 1.74 -18.51
C LEU A 128 -3.09 1.03 -19.86
N GLY A 129 -3.27 -0.29 -19.89
CA GLY A 129 -3.28 -1.08 -21.13
C GLY A 129 -4.43 -0.73 -22.06
N VAL A 130 -5.59 -0.35 -21.52
CA VAL A 130 -6.76 0.09 -22.30
C VAL A 130 -6.47 1.42 -22.98
N LEU A 131 -5.86 2.35 -22.27
CA LEU A 131 -5.47 3.67 -22.81
C LEU A 131 -4.40 3.53 -23.91
N LYS A 132 -3.44 2.64 -23.73
CA LYS A 132 -2.35 2.39 -24.69
C LYS A 132 -2.84 1.83 -26.03
N ASN A 133 -3.89 1.00 -26.03
CA ASN A 133 -4.37 0.30 -27.22
C ASN A 133 -5.41 1.08 -28.05
N ASN A 134 -5.84 2.26 -27.60
CA ASN A 134 -6.86 3.08 -28.26
C ASN A 134 -6.25 4.31 -28.95
N ILE A 135 -5.30 4.10 -29.86
CA ILE A 135 -4.53 5.15 -30.55
C ILE A 135 -5.38 6.01 -31.50
N GLU A 136 -6.55 5.54 -31.91
CA GLU A 136 -7.42 6.24 -32.87
C GLU A 136 -8.41 7.22 -32.22
N LEU A 137 -8.44 7.28 -30.86
CA LEU A 137 -9.38 8.14 -30.15
C LEU A 137 -8.91 9.60 -30.15
N THR A 138 -9.88 10.50 -30.22
CA THR A 138 -9.66 11.93 -29.99
C THR A 138 -9.32 12.16 -28.50
N ALA A 139 -8.72 13.31 -28.18
CA ALA A 139 -8.44 13.71 -26.80
C ALA A 139 -9.72 13.76 -25.93
N ILE A 140 -10.86 14.15 -26.52
CA ILE A 140 -12.16 14.18 -25.84
C ILE A 140 -12.58 12.76 -25.44
N GLU A 141 -12.55 11.81 -26.39
CA GLU A 141 -12.93 10.43 -26.13
C GLU A 141 -12.03 9.76 -25.11
N ILE A 142 -10.72 10.07 -25.10
CA ILE A 142 -9.78 9.57 -24.08
C ILE A 142 -10.16 10.07 -22.67
N LEU A 143 -10.49 11.37 -22.55
CA LEU A 143 -10.91 11.94 -21.27
C LEU A 143 -12.26 11.38 -20.79
N GLU A 144 -13.21 11.19 -21.70
CA GLU A 144 -14.50 10.55 -21.39
C GLU A 144 -14.29 9.10 -20.91
N GLN A 145 -13.44 8.35 -21.59
CA GLN A 145 -13.09 6.99 -21.16
C GLN A 145 -12.42 6.99 -19.77
N ALA A 146 -11.52 7.91 -19.48
CA ALA A 146 -10.88 8.00 -18.16
C ALA A 146 -11.93 8.20 -17.05
N VAL A 147 -12.93 9.07 -17.28
CA VAL A 147 -14.03 9.29 -16.33
C VAL A 147 -14.85 8.00 -16.13
N VAL A 148 -15.19 7.29 -17.22
CA VAL A 148 -15.92 6.02 -17.16
C VAL A 148 -15.14 4.95 -16.40
N LEU A 149 -13.84 4.84 -16.62
CA LEU A 149 -12.96 3.87 -15.93
C LEU A 149 -12.82 4.18 -14.44
N LEU A 150 -12.75 5.47 -14.07
CA LEU A 150 -12.61 5.89 -12.67
C LEU A 150 -13.91 5.79 -11.87
N ALA A 151 -15.07 5.82 -12.49
CA ALA A 151 -16.36 5.81 -11.79
C ALA A 151 -16.56 4.60 -10.86
N PRO A 152 -16.34 3.33 -11.29
CA PRO A 152 -16.47 2.18 -10.40
C PRO A 152 -15.40 2.16 -9.30
N ILE A 153 -14.17 2.64 -9.57
CA ILE A 153 -13.10 2.76 -8.58
C ILE A 153 -13.51 3.76 -7.50
N LYS A 154 -13.99 4.94 -7.90
CA LYS A 154 -14.53 5.97 -7.00
C LYS A 154 -15.60 5.41 -6.08
N ASN A 155 -16.55 4.65 -6.62
CA ASN A 155 -17.65 4.09 -5.84
C ASN A 155 -17.13 3.10 -4.78
N ARG A 156 -16.23 2.18 -5.15
CA ARG A 156 -15.60 1.25 -4.22
C ARG A 156 -14.77 1.98 -3.17
N TYR A 157 -13.95 2.96 -3.57
CA TYR A 157 -13.13 3.76 -2.66
C TYR A 157 -14.00 4.47 -1.60
N ARG A 158 -15.09 5.12 -2.03
CA ARG A 158 -16.06 5.75 -1.10
C ARG A 158 -16.69 4.73 -0.16
N THR A 159 -17.05 3.54 -0.63
CA THR A 159 -17.57 2.45 0.21
C THR A 159 -16.57 2.05 1.29
N ILE A 160 -15.30 1.89 0.93
CA ILE A 160 -14.23 1.55 1.88
C ILE A 160 -14.11 2.64 2.95
N VAL A 161 -13.97 3.90 2.52
CA VAL A 161 -13.79 5.04 3.44
C VAL A 161 -15.00 5.21 4.34
N GLN A 162 -16.22 5.06 3.82
CA GLN A 162 -17.45 5.10 4.61
C GLN A 162 -17.46 4.03 5.71
N ASN A 163 -17.10 2.79 5.38
CA ASN A 163 -17.02 1.71 6.36
C ASN A 163 -15.98 2.00 7.45
N LEU A 164 -14.78 2.42 7.07
CA LEU A 164 -13.71 2.71 8.02
C LEU A 164 -14.04 3.90 8.91
N SER A 165 -14.64 4.97 8.37
CA SER A 165 -15.03 6.17 9.13
C SER A 165 -16.16 5.91 10.14
N GLN A 166 -17.06 4.97 9.83
CA GLN A 166 -18.09 4.52 10.77
C GLN A 166 -17.52 3.68 11.92
N GLN A 167 -16.44 2.97 11.67
CA GLN A 167 -15.78 2.15 12.68
C GLN A 167 -14.87 2.98 13.60
N ASN A 168 -14.13 3.93 13.02
CA ASN A 168 -13.20 4.78 13.76
C ASN A 168 -13.00 6.12 13.02
N PRO A 169 -13.15 7.28 13.72
CA PRO A 169 -12.94 8.60 13.11
C PRO A 169 -11.49 8.90 12.78
N ASN A 170 -10.52 8.25 13.44
CA ASN A 170 -9.09 8.42 13.15
C ASN A 170 -8.72 7.63 11.88
N LEU A 171 -8.89 8.24 10.74
CA LEU A 171 -8.67 7.65 9.43
C LEU A 171 -7.72 8.51 8.61
N LEU A 172 -6.61 7.90 8.17
CA LEU A 172 -5.64 8.48 7.24
C LEU A 172 -5.80 7.83 5.87
N LEU A 173 -6.02 8.64 4.86
CA LEU A 173 -6.08 8.23 3.46
C LEU A 173 -4.78 8.65 2.77
N CYS A 174 -4.07 7.70 2.19
CA CYS A 174 -2.91 7.98 1.36
C CYS A 174 -3.33 8.21 -0.09
N THR A 175 -2.78 9.23 -0.74
CA THR A 175 -2.90 9.39 -2.20
C THR A 175 -2.03 8.34 -2.91
N VAL A 176 -2.11 8.27 -4.24
CA VAL A 176 -1.19 7.47 -5.07
C VAL A 176 -0.09 8.38 -5.59
N TYR A 177 1.17 7.93 -5.56
CA TYR A 177 2.30 8.63 -6.16
C TYR A 177 2.44 8.30 -7.66
N GLU A 178 3.28 9.07 -8.37
CA GLU A 178 3.42 8.95 -9.84
C GLU A 178 4.30 7.77 -10.28
N GLY A 179 5.09 7.19 -9.39
CA GLY A 179 6.10 6.19 -9.71
C GLY A 179 7.35 6.77 -10.40
N ASN A 180 8.37 5.94 -10.55
CA ASN A 180 9.59 6.24 -11.31
C ASN A 180 9.54 5.53 -12.68
N LEU A 181 8.57 5.93 -13.51
CA LEU A 181 8.21 5.21 -14.75
C LEU A 181 9.07 5.61 -15.95
N VAL A 182 9.70 6.78 -15.93
CA VAL A 182 10.49 7.31 -17.05
C VAL A 182 11.77 6.47 -17.19
N GLY A 183 11.99 5.95 -18.41
CA GLY A 183 13.17 5.11 -18.71
C GLY A 183 12.95 3.62 -18.43
N ASP A 184 11.85 3.21 -17.81
CA ASP A 184 11.49 1.80 -17.70
C ASP A 184 10.99 1.25 -19.05
N SER A 185 11.43 0.06 -19.42
CA SER A 185 11.10 -0.55 -20.73
C SER A 185 9.63 -0.90 -20.91
N PHE A 186 8.85 -0.97 -19.83
CA PHE A 186 7.43 -1.34 -19.86
C PHE A 186 6.52 -0.15 -19.67
N TYR A 187 6.90 0.80 -18.78
CA TYR A 187 6.03 1.89 -18.37
C TYR A 187 6.33 3.23 -19.07
N SER A 188 7.49 3.39 -19.75
CA SER A 188 7.88 4.71 -20.29
C SER A 188 6.88 5.29 -21.29
N ASP A 189 6.23 4.46 -22.11
CA ASP A 189 5.22 4.90 -23.09
C ASP A 189 3.97 5.51 -22.44
N VAL A 190 3.68 5.13 -21.20
CA VAL A 190 2.49 5.57 -20.47
C VAL A 190 2.83 6.47 -19.28
N ALA A 191 4.11 6.78 -19.07
CA ALA A 191 4.58 7.53 -17.92
C ALA A 191 3.89 8.89 -17.72
N PHE A 192 3.65 9.64 -18.80
CA PHE A 192 2.94 10.93 -18.73
C PHE A 192 1.43 10.76 -18.60
N ALA A 193 0.84 9.77 -19.29
CA ALA A 193 -0.59 9.50 -19.18
C ALA A 193 -0.97 9.00 -17.78
N SER A 194 -0.09 8.18 -17.16
CA SER A 194 -0.29 7.72 -15.79
C SER A 194 -0.35 8.84 -14.77
N LYS A 195 0.44 9.92 -14.95
CA LYS A 195 0.39 11.11 -14.09
C LYS A 195 -0.98 11.79 -14.09
N ALA A 196 -1.61 11.89 -15.26
CA ALA A 196 -2.96 12.43 -15.37
C ALA A 196 -3.98 11.54 -14.64
N MET A 197 -3.92 10.21 -14.86
CA MET A 197 -4.81 9.26 -14.18
C MET A 197 -4.62 9.27 -12.67
N VAL A 198 -3.38 9.31 -12.19
CA VAL A 198 -3.06 9.46 -10.75
C VAL A 198 -3.64 10.76 -10.20
N SER A 199 -3.50 11.88 -10.91
CA SER A 199 -4.05 13.17 -10.48
C SER A 199 -5.57 13.14 -10.39
N MET A 200 -6.26 12.55 -11.38
CA MET A 200 -7.72 12.38 -11.35
C MET A 200 -8.18 11.47 -10.20
N PHE A 201 -7.45 10.41 -9.92
CA PHE A 201 -7.76 9.53 -8.79
C PHE A 201 -7.48 10.21 -7.44
N ASN A 202 -6.38 10.95 -7.32
CA ASN A 202 -6.05 11.65 -6.09
C ASN A 202 -7.09 12.75 -5.76
N ASP A 203 -7.71 13.37 -6.76
CA ASP A 203 -8.88 14.24 -6.54
C ASP A 203 -10.03 13.47 -5.88
N ILE A 204 -10.26 12.21 -6.29
CA ILE A 204 -11.25 11.34 -5.63
C ILE A 204 -10.88 11.09 -4.16
N VAL A 205 -9.60 10.87 -3.86
CA VAL A 205 -9.10 10.68 -2.48
C VAL A 205 -9.36 11.92 -1.64
N PHE A 206 -8.95 13.11 -2.12
CA PHE A 206 -9.16 14.38 -1.41
C PHE A 206 -10.64 14.69 -1.18
N ASN A 207 -11.47 14.56 -2.22
CA ASN A 207 -12.92 14.80 -2.12
C ASN A 207 -13.60 13.82 -1.16
N THR A 208 -13.14 12.57 -1.14
CA THR A 208 -13.67 11.57 -0.22
C THR A 208 -13.21 11.86 1.21
N GLY A 209 -11.93 12.16 1.42
CA GLY A 209 -11.40 12.58 2.71
C GLY A 209 -12.17 13.76 3.31
N SER A 210 -12.39 14.81 2.53
CA SER A 210 -13.21 15.97 2.92
C SER A 210 -14.63 15.57 3.31
N SER A 211 -15.27 14.68 2.53
CA SER A 211 -16.65 14.25 2.76
C SER A 211 -16.82 13.47 4.07
N PHE A 212 -15.83 12.68 4.46
CA PHE A 212 -15.85 11.82 5.64
C PHE A 212 -15.00 12.35 6.81
N LYS A 213 -14.42 13.54 6.68
CA LYS A 213 -13.53 14.19 7.67
C LYS A 213 -12.31 13.32 8.00
N ALA A 214 -11.81 12.58 7.03
CA ALA A 214 -10.57 11.83 7.14
C ALA A 214 -9.39 12.71 6.76
N ASP A 215 -8.24 12.51 7.41
CA ASP A 215 -6.99 13.14 7.01
C ASP A 215 -6.46 12.55 5.72
N VAL A 216 -5.75 13.36 4.92
CA VAL A 216 -5.16 12.90 3.66
C VAL A 216 -3.66 13.15 3.68
N LEU A 217 -2.88 12.10 3.42
CA LEU A 217 -1.44 12.13 3.25
C LEU A 217 -1.09 12.10 1.76
N GLU A 218 -0.51 13.19 1.27
CA GLU A 218 -0.12 13.34 -0.13
C GLU A 218 1.23 12.65 -0.39
N LEU A 219 1.20 11.45 -0.95
CA LEU A 219 2.41 10.65 -1.18
C LEU A 219 3.34 11.23 -2.25
N ARG A 220 2.87 12.06 -3.16
CA ARG A 220 3.73 12.74 -4.16
C ARG A 220 4.72 13.71 -3.51
N ASN A 221 4.44 14.19 -2.29
CA ASN A 221 5.37 15.00 -1.50
C ASN A 221 6.41 14.18 -0.74
N ILE A 222 6.22 12.88 -0.62
CA ILE A 222 7.08 11.94 0.11
C ILE A 222 8.02 11.21 -0.86
N PHE A 223 7.47 10.69 -1.95
CA PHE A 223 8.18 9.94 -2.99
C PHE A 223 8.67 10.90 -4.07
N THR A 224 9.80 11.58 -3.81
CA THR A 224 10.31 12.71 -4.62
C THR A 224 11.60 12.41 -5.36
N THR A 225 12.27 11.30 -5.05
CA THR A 225 13.56 10.92 -5.66
C THR A 225 13.51 9.48 -6.17
N PRO A 226 14.36 9.11 -7.17
CA PRO A 226 14.43 7.74 -7.66
C PRO A 226 14.75 6.71 -6.57
N ASP A 227 15.52 7.06 -5.55
CA ASP A 227 15.89 6.18 -4.45
C ASP A 227 14.71 5.80 -3.54
N ASP A 228 13.60 6.52 -3.65
CA ASP A 228 12.36 6.19 -2.92
C ASP A 228 11.67 4.94 -3.47
N TYR A 229 12.11 4.46 -4.63
CA TYR A 229 11.50 3.36 -5.35
C TYR A 229 12.46 2.16 -5.45
N ALA A 230 11.97 0.96 -5.14
CA ALA A 230 12.68 -0.30 -5.32
C ALA A 230 12.65 -0.78 -6.79
N ASN A 231 11.58 -0.41 -7.50
CA ASN A 231 11.35 -0.61 -8.93
C ASN A 231 10.43 0.52 -9.41
N PRO A 232 9.98 0.58 -10.68
CA PRO A 232 9.20 1.72 -11.18
C PRO A 232 7.96 2.09 -10.36
N ILE A 233 7.37 1.16 -9.60
CA ILE A 233 6.07 1.37 -8.93
C ILE A 233 6.04 1.04 -7.44
N GLU A 234 7.11 0.44 -6.88
CA GLU A 234 7.09 -0.05 -5.50
C GLU A 234 8.02 0.76 -4.59
N PRO A 235 7.65 0.98 -3.32
CA PRO A 235 8.50 1.67 -2.35
C PRO A 235 9.78 0.89 -2.06
N SER A 236 10.91 1.58 -2.06
CA SER A 236 12.16 1.08 -1.49
C SER A 236 12.14 1.14 0.04
N HIS A 237 13.19 0.62 0.68
CA HIS A 237 13.47 0.86 2.09
C HIS A 237 13.50 2.37 2.45
N ILE A 238 14.07 3.22 1.59
CA ILE A 238 14.17 4.67 1.82
C ILE A 238 12.78 5.31 1.73
N GLY A 239 12.02 5.03 0.67
CA GLY A 239 10.66 5.53 0.52
C GLY A 239 9.74 5.03 1.62
N GLY A 240 9.85 3.74 1.98
CA GLY A 240 9.13 3.14 3.09
C GLY A 240 9.41 3.79 4.43
N LYS A 241 10.67 4.17 4.70
CA LYS A 241 11.06 4.90 5.91
C LYS A 241 10.43 6.29 5.98
N LYS A 242 10.42 7.02 4.86
CA LYS A 242 9.76 8.35 4.79
C LYS A 242 8.26 8.23 5.05
N LEU A 243 7.59 7.28 4.40
CA LEU A 243 6.16 7.03 4.59
C LEU A 243 5.84 6.67 6.04
N SER A 244 6.63 5.78 6.64
CA SER A 244 6.45 5.36 8.03
C SER A 244 6.57 6.52 9.01
N LYS A 245 7.50 7.44 8.78
CA LYS A 245 7.66 8.65 9.59
C LYS A 245 6.39 9.51 9.56
N GLU A 246 5.84 9.79 8.39
CA GLU A 246 4.64 10.61 8.25
C GLU A 246 3.40 9.95 8.90
N ILE A 247 3.26 8.62 8.76
CA ILE A 247 2.20 7.86 9.44
C ILE A 247 2.35 7.99 10.96
N LEU A 248 3.56 7.84 11.51
CA LEU A 248 3.80 7.98 12.95
C LEU A 248 3.56 9.40 13.45
N GLU A 249 3.93 10.42 12.69
CA GLU A 249 3.64 11.81 13.03
C GLU A 249 2.12 12.06 13.08
N TRP A 250 1.35 11.42 12.21
CA TRP A 250 -0.11 11.50 12.24
C TRP A 250 -0.72 10.74 13.43
N VAL A 251 -0.27 9.53 13.72
CA VAL A 251 -0.78 8.72 14.86
C VAL A 251 -0.50 9.39 16.21
N ASN A 252 0.51 10.24 16.30
CA ASN A 252 0.93 10.93 17.54
C ASN A 252 0.21 12.28 17.77
N LYS A 253 -0.65 12.74 16.85
CA LYS A 253 -1.42 13.99 17.02
C LYS A 253 -2.56 13.82 17.99
#